data_16eed125c150c5d43aaf0c9b15809ee7
#
_entry.id   16eed125c150c5d43aaf0c9b15809ee7
#
_cell.length_a   1.000
_cell.length_b   1.000
_cell.length_c   1.000
_cell.angle_alpha   90.00
_cell.angle_beta   90.00
_cell.angle_gamma   90.00
#
_symmetry.space_group_name_H-M   'P 1'
#
loop_
_entity.id
_entity.type
_entity.pdbx_description
1 polymer ?
#
loop_
_entity_poly.entity_id
_entity_poly.type
_entity_poly.pdbx_seq_one_letter_code
_entity_poly.pdbx_strand_id
1 'polypeptide(L)'
;MNPGKAIQNKINGVKQNFADYKKLDSKDKKTYWKEFLLNNALYILLIVAIIYTYIQNSNFLSAASIVNIISLSAANLPIACGIAGCIVLTGTDLSAGRVVGLTACITASLMQSVTYATKMFPNLPVLPIPLVILIVLLVGGIVGWVNGFFVAKFQLHPFIVTLATQLIVYGLLLMYIMINGNNGQPLS
;
A
#
# COMPACT_ATOMS: atom_id res chain seq x y z
N MET A 1 1.98 -5.51 -32.74
CA MET A 1 1.56 -4.09 -32.74
C MET A 1 2.82 -3.25 -32.76
N ASN A 2 3.02 -2.39 -33.77
CA ASN A 2 4.30 -1.67 -33.96
C ASN A 2 4.39 -0.51 -32.95
N PRO A 3 5.33 -0.50 -31.99
CA PRO A 3 5.43 0.51 -30.94
C PRO A 3 5.62 1.94 -31.49
N GLY A 4 6.22 2.09 -32.65
CA GLY A 4 6.38 3.38 -33.33
C GLY A 4 5.05 4.01 -33.78
N LYS A 5 4.07 3.21 -34.21
CA LYS A 5 2.75 3.73 -34.61
C LYS A 5 1.93 4.19 -33.39
N ALA A 6 2.07 3.52 -32.25
CA ALA A 6 1.37 3.91 -31.01
C ALA A 6 1.89 5.26 -30.47
N ILE A 7 3.21 5.47 -30.51
CA ILE A 7 3.84 6.74 -30.11
C ILE A 7 3.42 7.86 -31.06
N GLN A 8 3.44 7.61 -32.37
CA GLN A 8 3.04 8.61 -33.38
C GLN A 8 1.57 9.03 -33.25
N ASN A 9 0.67 8.08 -32.98
CA ASN A 9 -0.75 8.37 -32.73
C ASN A 9 -0.95 9.22 -31.46
N LYS A 10 -0.16 8.95 -30.42
CA LYS A 10 -0.21 9.72 -29.18
C LYS A 10 0.29 11.15 -29.36
N ILE A 11 1.36 11.34 -30.14
CA ILE A 11 1.91 12.65 -30.50
C ILE A 11 0.92 13.45 -31.36
N ASN A 12 0.29 12.79 -32.33
CA ASN A 12 -0.71 13.43 -33.19
C ASN A 12 -1.96 13.84 -32.38
N GLY A 13 -2.41 13.03 -31.42
CA GLY A 13 -3.50 13.36 -30.52
C GLY A 13 -3.19 14.60 -29.66
N VAL A 14 -1.96 14.71 -29.12
CA VAL A 14 -1.53 15.88 -28.35
C VAL A 14 -1.47 17.14 -29.24
N LYS A 15 -0.99 17.03 -30.46
CA LYS A 15 -0.97 18.16 -31.43
C LYS A 15 -2.37 18.63 -31.82
N GLN A 16 -3.31 17.69 -32.02
CA GLN A 16 -4.71 18.03 -32.29
C GLN A 16 -5.37 18.73 -31.09
N ASN A 17 -5.19 18.22 -29.89
CA ASN A 17 -5.70 18.86 -28.68
C ASN A 17 -5.14 20.29 -28.49
N PHE A 18 -3.87 20.52 -28.86
CA PHE A 18 -3.26 21.85 -28.78
C PHE A 18 -3.80 22.82 -29.85
N ALA A 19 -4.08 22.32 -31.06
CA ALA A 19 -4.68 23.11 -32.13
C ALA A 19 -6.14 23.47 -31.81
N ASP A 20 -6.89 22.54 -31.24
CA ASP A 20 -8.27 22.74 -30.82
C ASP A 20 -8.38 23.72 -29.64
N TYR A 21 -7.43 23.64 -28.67
CA TYR A 21 -7.32 24.61 -27.57
C TYR A 21 -7.13 26.05 -28.07
N LYS A 22 -6.36 26.24 -29.13
CA LYS A 22 -6.06 27.57 -29.69
C LYS A 22 -7.31 28.24 -30.32
N LYS A 23 -8.30 27.44 -30.73
CA LYS A 23 -9.56 27.89 -31.34
C LYS A 23 -10.68 28.15 -30.34
N LEU A 24 -10.53 27.75 -29.07
CA LEU A 24 -11.53 27.91 -28.04
C LEU A 24 -11.72 29.38 -27.64
N ASP A 25 -12.95 29.76 -27.34
CA ASP A 25 -13.30 31.08 -26.77
C ASP A 25 -12.78 31.20 -25.33
N SER A 26 -12.70 32.44 -24.83
CA SER A 26 -12.12 32.73 -23.50
C SER A 26 -12.83 32.01 -22.34
N LYS A 27 -14.16 31.79 -22.44
CA LYS A 27 -14.94 31.03 -21.46
C LYS A 27 -14.62 29.54 -21.51
N ASP A 28 -14.48 28.98 -22.71
CA ASP A 28 -14.21 27.57 -22.92
C ASP A 28 -12.78 27.20 -22.51
N LYS A 29 -11.83 28.11 -22.69
CA LYS A 29 -10.46 27.95 -22.16
C LYS A 29 -10.43 27.83 -20.64
N LYS A 30 -11.22 28.63 -19.93
CA LYS A 30 -11.31 28.57 -18.46
C LYS A 30 -11.89 27.24 -17.98
N THR A 31 -12.90 26.72 -18.67
CA THR A 31 -13.50 25.42 -18.39
C THR A 31 -12.52 24.29 -18.68
N TYR A 32 -11.83 24.35 -19.81
CA TYR A 32 -10.78 23.37 -20.17
C TYR A 32 -9.66 23.30 -19.12
N TRP A 33 -9.15 24.45 -18.66
CA TRP A 33 -8.14 24.48 -17.60
C TRP A 33 -8.65 23.94 -16.29
N LYS A 34 -9.91 24.21 -15.93
CA LYS A 34 -10.54 23.68 -14.73
C LYS A 34 -10.66 22.16 -14.80
N GLU A 35 -11.12 21.62 -15.90
CA GLU A 35 -11.22 20.18 -16.12
C GLU A 35 -9.84 19.52 -16.17
N PHE A 36 -8.88 20.13 -16.83
CA PHE A 36 -7.50 19.65 -16.86
C PHE A 36 -6.88 19.59 -15.46
N LEU A 37 -7.05 20.63 -14.65
CA LEU A 37 -6.59 20.69 -13.28
C LEU A 37 -7.26 19.61 -12.41
N LEU A 38 -8.58 19.45 -12.54
CA LEU A 38 -9.33 18.44 -11.77
C LEU A 38 -8.92 17.02 -12.16
N ASN A 39 -8.84 16.73 -13.44
CA ASN A 39 -8.46 15.41 -13.95
C ASN A 39 -7.01 15.03 -13.64
N ASN A 40 -6.12 16.02 -13.51
CA ASN A 40 -4.70 15.82 -13.21
C ASN A 40 -4.31 16.29 -11.80
N ALA A 41 -5.28 16.57 -10.93
CA ALA A 41 -5.04 17.15 -9.61
C ALA A 41 -4.03 16.34 -8.79
N LEU A 42 -4.11 15.00 -8.85
CA LEU A 42 -3.19 14.11 -8.13
C LEU A 42 -1.73 14.28 -8.61
N TYR A 43 -1.51 14.32 -9.93
CA TYR A 43 -0.18 14.49 -10.50
C TYR A 43 0.39 15.88 -10.21
N ILE A 44 -0.45 16.92 -10.29
CA ILE A 44 -0.06 18.30 -10.00
C ILE A 44 0.34 18.43 -8.54
N LEU A 45 -0.47 17.87 -7.62
CA LEU A 45 -0.17 17.87 -6.17
C LEU A 45 1.13 17.14 -5.88
N LEU A 46 1.38 16.00 -6.54
CA LEU A 46 2.61 15.24 -6.40
C LEU A 46 3.83 16.04 -6.86
N ILE A 47 3.74 16.70 -8.03
CA ILE A 47 4.82 17.55 -8.56
C ILE A 47 5.10 18.73 -7.60
N VAL A 48 4.06 19.39 -7.11
CA VAL A 48 4.19 20.49 -6.14
C VAL A 48 4.86 20.00 -4.85
N ALA A 49 4.45 18.83 -4.34
CA ALA A 49 5.06 18.23 -3.15
C ALA A 49 6.56 17.91 -3.36
N ILE A 50 6.93 17.37 -4.52
CA ILE A 50 8.33 17.09 -4.86
C ILE A 50 9.15 18.38 -4.92
N ILE A 51 8.65 19.42 -5.58
CA ILE A 51 9.32 20.71 -5.70
C ILE A 51 9.48 21.34 -4.30
N TYR A 52 8.43 21.34 -3.49
CA TYR A 52 8.45 21.86 -2.14
C TYR A 52 9.50 21.14 -1.27
N THR A 53 9.52 19.81 -1.31
CA THR A 53 10.48 19.01 -0.54
C THR A 53 11.92 19.24 -1.02
N TYR A 54 12.13 19.40 -2.32
CA TYR A 54 13.45 19.70 -2.88
C TYR A 54 13.97 21.08 -2.44
N ILE A 55 13.11 22.08 -2.35
CA ILE A 55 13.49 23.43 -1.86
C ILE A 55 13.88 23.37 -0.38
N GLN A 56 13.17 22.58 0.43
CA GLN A 56 13.45 22.43 1.86
C GLN A 56 14.69 21.57 2.15
N ASN A 57 14.96 20.60 1.29
CA ASN A 57 16.09 19.68 1.46
C ASN A 57 16.68 19.31 0.08
N SER A 58 17.82 19.95 -0.24
CA SER A 58 18.52 19.71 -1.51
C SER A 58 18.99 18.26 -1.71
N ASN A 59 19.12 17.50 -0.59
CA ASN A 59 19.50 16.09 -0.63
C ASN A 59 18.32 15.14 -0.96
N PHE A 60 17.10 15.67 -1.09
CA PHE A 60 15.91 14.86 -1.37
C PHE A 60 16.04 14.06 -2.68
N LEU A 61 16.64 14.63 -3.72
CA LEU A 61 16.90 13.94 -4.99
C LEU A 61 18.28 13.26 -5.06
N SER A 62 18.94 13.07 -3.92
CA SER A 62 20.20 12.31 -3.89
C SER A 62 19.98 10.85 -4.30
N ALA A 63 21.04 10.21 -4.81
CA ALA A 63 20.98 8.78 -5.18
C ALA A 63 20.51 7.90 -4.00
N ALA A 64 20.95 8.20 -2.78
CA ALA A 64 20.54 7.48 -1.58
C ALA A 64 19.03 7.62 -1.31
N SER A 65 18.47 8.83 -1.45
CA SER A 65 17.03 9.05 -1.27
C SER A 65 16.19 8.35 -2.34
N ILE A 66 16.65 8.36 -3.60
CA ILE A 66 15.97 7.67 -4.70
C ILE A 66 15.97 6.15 -4.45
N VAL A 67 17.09 5.57 -4.06
CA VAL A 67 17.18 4.14 -3.69
C VAL A 67 16.23 3.83 -2.53
N ASN A 68 16.16 4.69 -1.52
CA ASN A 68 15.26 4.50 -0.39
C ASN A 68 13.77 4.55 -0.80
N ILE A 69 13.38 5.50 -1.67
CA ILE A 69 12.02 5.57 -2.22
C ILE A 69 11.68 4.31 -3.01
N ILE A 70 12.60 3.84 -3.86
CA ILE A 70 12.41 2.60 -4.64
C ILE A 70 12.26 1.40 -3.72
N SER A 71 13.10 1.28 -2.69
CA SER A 71 13.06 0.20 -1.69
C SER A 71 11.71 0.17 -0.95
N LEU A 72 11.24 1.32 -0.46
CA LEU A 72 9.95 1.43 0.21
C LEU A 72 8.78 1.11 -0.73
N SER A 73 8.87 1.55 -1.99
CA SER A 73 7.87 1.23 -3.01
C SER A 73 7.84 -0.26 -3.33
N ALA A 74 9.01 -0.89 -3.46
CA ALA A 74 9.14 -2.32 -3.71
C ALA A 74 8.55 -3.17 -2.57
N ALA A 75 8.72 -2.75 -1.30
CA ALA A 75 8.12 -3.42 -0.15
C ALA A 75 6.57 -3.38 -0.17
N ASN A 76 5.98 -2.32 -0.72
CA ASN A 76 4.53 -2.17 -0.83
C ASN A 76 3.91 -2.84 -2.08
N LEU A 77 4.73 -3.22 -3.06
CA LEU A 77 4.27 -3.83 -4.31
C LEU A 77 3.47 -5.13 -4.11
N PRO A 78 3.90 -6.10 -3.28
CA PRO A 78 3.13 -7.32 -3.04
C PRO A 78 1.74 -7.04 -2.44
N ILE A 79 1.65 -6.05 -1.54
CA ILE A 79 0.38 -5.62 -0.94
C ILE A 79 -0.54 -5.03 -2.01
N ALA A 80 -0.01 -4.16 -2.86
CA ALA A 80 -0.76 -3.56 -3.96
C ALA A 80 -1.27 -4.62 -4.95
N CYS A 81 -0.45 -5.63 -5.28
CA CYS A 81 -0.85 -6.75 -6.13
C CYS A 81 -1.98 -7.59 -5.50
N GLY A 82 -1.92 -7.84 -4.19
CA GLY A 82 -2.98 -8.54 -3.47
C GLY A 82 -4.31 -7.78 -3.49
N ILE A 83 -4.27 -6.49 -3.22
CA ILE A 83 -5.46 -5.63 -3.24
C ILE A 83 -6.02 -5.47 -4.67
N ALA A 84 -5.16 -5.39 -5.69
CA ALA A 84 -5.58 -5.32 -7.08
C ALA A 84 -6.45 -6.53 -7.49
N GLY A 85 -6.12 -7.73 -7.00
CA GLY A 85 -6.95 -8.92 -7.21
C GLY A 85 -8.37 -8.76 -6.66
N CYS A 86 -8.52 -8.19 -5.47
CA CYS A 86 -9.82 -7.89 -4.87
C CYS A 86 -10.60 -6.86 -5.69
N ILE A 87 -9.93 -5.80 -6.19
CA ILE A 87 -10.57 -4.75 -7.00
C ILE A 87 -11.09 -5.32 -8.33
N VAL A 88 -10.34 -6.21 -8.99
CA VAL A 88 -10.77 -6.89 -10.23
C VAL A 88 -12.04 -7.70 -10.01
N LEU A 89 -12.20 -8.28 -8.82
CA LEU A 89 -13.41 -9.01 -8.42
C LEU A 89 -14.53 -8.08 -7.89
N THR A 90 -14.46 -6.78 -8.16
CA THR A 90 -15.41 -5.75 -7.68
C THR A 90 -15.55 -5.69 -6.16
N GLY A 91 -14.55 -6.19 -5.44
CA GLY A 91 -14.46 -6.16 -3.98
C GLY A 91 -13.49 -5.11 -3.47
N THR A 92 -13.68 -4.71 -2.22
CA THR A 92 -12.72 -3.85 -1.50
C THR A 92 -12.26 -4.60 -0.26
N ASP A 93 -10.93 -4.78 -0.09
CA ASP A 93 -10.37 -5.37 1.12
C ASP A 93 -9.84 -4.27 2.05
N LEU A 94 -10.59 -4.01 3.12
CA LEU A 94 -10.19 -3.08 4.17
C LEU A 94 -9.32 -3.73 5.26
N SER A 95 -9.28 -5.07 5.31
CA SER A 95 -8.55 -5.81 6.34
C SER A 95 -7.04 -5.85 6.08
N ALA A 96 -6.60 -5.68 4.83
CA ALA A 96 -5.21 -5.85 4.41
C ALA A 96 -4.20 -5.07 5.27
N GLY A 97 -4.48 -3.81 5.59
CA GLY A 97 -3.58 -2.99 6.43
C GLY A 97 -3.41 -3.54 7.85
N ARG A 98 -4.48 -4.09 8.45
CA ARG A 98 -4.42 -4.69 9.80
C ARG A 98 -3.75 -6.05 9.79
N VAL A 99 -3.94 -6.82 8.74
CA VAL A 99 -3.24 -8.11 8.54
C VAL A 99 -1.74 -7.86 8.42
N VAL A 100 -1.31 -6.85 7.65
CA VAL A 100 0.10 -6.46 7.57
C VAL A 100 0.63 -6.05 8.94
N GLY A 101 -0.11 -5.26 9.72
CA GLY A 101 0.27 -4.89 11.09
C GLY A 101 0.44 -6.10 12.01
N LEU A 102 -0.51 -7.04 12.00
CA LEU A 102 -0.44 -8.27 12.79
C LEU A 102 0.76 -9.14 12.39
N THR A 103 0.95 -9.36 11.09
CA THR A 103 2.07 -10.18 10.59
C THR A 103 3.42 -9.53 10.87
N ALA A 104 3.52 -8.18 10.80
CA ALA A 104 4.72 -7.46 11.19
C ALA A 104 5.04 -7.62 12.68
N CYS A 105 4.04 -7.53 13.58
CA CYS A 105 4.24 -7.76 15.01
C CYS A 105 4.66 -9.21 15.30
N ILE A 106 4.07 -10.20 14.65
CA ILE A 106 4.46 -11.61 14.77
C ILE A 106 5.91 -11.78 14.31
N THR A 107 6.27 -11.24 13.15
CA THR A 107 7.64 -11.30 12.65
C THR A 107 8.63 -10.67 13.62
N ALA A 108 8.35 -9.46 14.08
CA ALA A 108 9.21 -8.74 15.00
C ALA A 108 9.42 -9.54 16.30
N SER A 109 8.35 -10.06 16.91
CA SER A 109 8.43 -10.81 18.17
C SER A 109 9.18 -12.12 18.07
N LEU A 110 9.07 -12.85 16.93
CA LEU A 110 9.76 -14.13 16.70
C LEU A 110 11.24 -13.95 16.33
N MET A 111 11.61 -12.77 15.81
CA MET A 111 12.98 -12.45 15.40
C MET A 111 13.74 -11.59 16.41
N GLN A 112 13.16 -11.30 17.59
CA GLN A 112 13.85 -10.55 18.64
C GLN A 112 15.16 -11.23 19.05
N SER A 113 16.23 -10.41 19.20
CA SER A 113 17.53 -10.89 19.67
C SER A 113 17.42 -11.52 21.07
N VAL A 114 18.24 -12.54 21.34
CA VAL A 114 18.32 -13.16 22.68
C VAL A 114 18.79 -12.18 23.76
N THR A 115 19.53 -11.14 23.36
CA THR A 115 20.06 -10.11 24.27
C THR A 115 19.09 -8.96 24.54
N TYR A 116 17.89 -8.97 23.93
CA TYR A 116 16.92 -7.90 24.11
C TYR A 116 16.27 -7.97 25.51
N ALA A 117 16.39 -6.89 26.28
CA ALA A 117 16.02 -6.86 27.70
C ALA A 117 14.51 -7.15 27.96
N THR A 118 13.64 -6.72 27.04
CA THR A 118 12.20 -6.89 27.11
C THR A 118 11.69 -7.85 26.03
N LYS A 119 12.38 -8.98 25.87
CA LYS A 119 12.01 -9.97 24.87
C LYS A 119 10.62 -10.53 25.13
N MET A 120 9.71 -10.51 24.15
CA MET A 120 8.33 -10.96 24.29
C MET A 120 8.24 -12.46 24.61
N PHE A 121 9.15 -13.28 24.05
CA PHE A 121 9.25 -14.72 24.33
C PHE A 121 10.66 -15.04 24.85
N PRO A 122 10.94 -14.91 26.15
CA PRO A 122 12.30 -15.04 26.72
C PRO A 122 12.98 -16.36 26.38
N ASN A 123 12.22 -17.46 26.37
CA ASN A 123 12.74 -18.83 26.18
C ASN A 123 12.80 -19.26 24.70
N LEU A 124 12.36 -18.40 23.76
CA LEU A 124 12.33 -18.75 22.35
C LEU A 124 13.67 -18.36 21.71
N PRO A 125 14.40 -19.28 21.07
CA PRO A 125 15.56 -18.90 20.26
C PRO A 125 15.13 -18.04 19.07
N VAL A 126 16.07 -17.31 18.46
CA VAL A 126 15.78 -16.58 17.21
C VAL A 126 15.45 -17.60 16.12
N LEU A 127 14.24 -17.53 15.60
CA LEU A 127 13.78 -18.46 14.57
C LEU A 127 14.44 -18.15 13.22
N PRO A 128 14.71 -19.18 12.41
CA PRO A 128 15.24 -18.97 11.06
C PRO A 128 14.22 -18.25 10.19
N ILE A 129 14.69 -17.30 9.39
CA ILE A 129 13.86 -16.45 8.53
C ILE A 129 12.84 -17.23 7.68
N PRO A 130 13.19 -18.35 7.01
CA PRO A 130 12.22 -19.10 6.21
C PRO A 130 11.03 -19.64 7.02
N LEU A 131 11.26 -20.03 8.29
CA LEU A 131 10.19 -20.50 9.17
C LEU A 131 9.25 -19.37 9.57
N VAL A 132 9.81 -18.19 9.86
CA VAL A 132 9.00 -17.00 10.18
C VAL A 132 8.15 -16.58 8.98
N ILE A 133 8.72 -16.60 7.78
CA ILE A 133 7.97 -16.33 6.54
C ILE A 133 6.80 -17.31 6.38
N LEU A 134 7.04 -18.61 6.61
CA LEU A 134 5.97 -19.62 6.53
C LEU A 134 4.85 -19.35 7.52
N ILE A 135 5.17 -19.02 8.77
CA ILE A 135 4.19 -18.69 9.81
C ILE A 135 3.35 -17.48 9.39
N VAL A 136 3.98 -16.43 8.90
CA VAL A 136 3.31 -15.20 8.48
C VAL A 136 2.40 -15.43 7.27
N LEU A 137 2.85 -16.24 6.31
CA LEU A 137 2.03 -16.64 5.15
C LEU A 137 0.82 -17.45 5.58
N LEU A 138 0.96 -18.36 6.55
CA LEU A 138 -0.16 -19.12 7.10
C LEU A 138 -1.17 -18.20 7.80
N VAL A 139 -0.71 -17.29 8.63
CA VAL A 139 -1.60 -16.34 9.33
C VAL A 139 -2.36 -15.47 8.33
N GLY A 140 -1.68 -14.86 7.38
CA GLY A 140 -2.31 -14.05 6.32
C GLY A 140 -3.26 -14.87 5.46
N GLY A 141 -2.87 -16.10 5.10
CA GLY A 141 -3.68 -17.04 4.34
C GLY A 141 -4.97 -17.44 5.04
N ILE A 142 -4.90 -17.71 6.35
CA ILE A 142 -6.10 -18.03 7.17
C ILE A 142 -7.07 -16.86 7.17
N VAL A 143 -6.59 -15.64 7.39
CA VAL A 143 -7.45 -14.44 7.39
C VAL A 143 -8.08 -14.23 6.02
N GLY A 144 -7.32 -14.36 4.95
CA GLY A 144 -7.83 -14.26 3.58
C GLY A 144 -8.84 -15.36 3.24
N TRP A 145 -8.56 -16.60 3.69
CA TRP A 145 -9.50 -17.71 3.52
C TRP A 145 -10.83 -17.47 4.26
N VAL A 146 -10.79 -16.99 5.50
CA VAL A 146 -11.98 -16.64 6.28
C VAL A 146 -12.81 -15.57 5.53
N ASN A 147 -12.15 -14.49 5.08
CA ASN A 147 -12.83 -13.44 4.30
C ASN A 147 -13.49 -14.01 3.05
N GLY A 148 -12.74 -14.77 2.27
CA GLY A 148 -13.25 -15.39 1.04
C GLY A 148 -14.40 -16.36 1.30
N PHE A 149 -14.33 -17.14 2.37
CA PHE A 149 -15.40 -18.07 2.77
C PHE A 149 -16.72 -17.34 3.06
N PHE A 150 -16.67 -16.27 3.88
CA PHE A 150 -17.89 -15.52 4.21
C PHE A 150 -18.48 -14.79 2.99
N VAL A 151 -17.64 -14.19 2.16
CA VAL A 151 -18.09 -13.54 0.93
C VAL A 151 -18.72 -14.56 -0.03
N ALA A 152 -18.07 -15.70 -0.27
CA ALA A 152 -18.54 -16.68 -1.25
C ALA A 152 -19.75 -17.48 -0.77
N LYS A 153 -19.71 -17.97 0.49
CA LYS A 153 -20.77 -18.83 1.03
C LYS A 153 -22.05 -18.09 1.34
N PHE A 154 -21.94 -16.90 1.94
CA PHE A 154 -23.10 -16.13 2.38
C PHE A 154 -23.45 -14.98 1.43
N GLN A 155 -22.71 -14.84 0.32
CA GLN A 155 -22.91 -13.77 -0.68
C GLN A 155 -22.92 -12.37 -0.04
N LEU A 156 -22.12 -12.20 1.02
CA LEU A 156 -21.98 -10.93 1.70
C LEU A 156 -21.13 -9.98 0.87
N HIS A 157 -21.44 -8.68 0.99
CA HIS A 157 -20.62 -7.68 0.32
C HIS A 157 -19.19 -7.68 0.91
N PRO A 158 -18.12 -7.77 0.08
CA PRO A 158 -16.73 -7.85 0.55
C PRO A 158 -16.35 -6.75 1.54
N PHE A 159 -16.85 -5.55 1.34
CA PHE A 159 -16.64 -4.40 2.23
C PHE A 159 -17.06 -4.69 3.69
N ILE A 160 -18.23 -5.30 3.89
CA ILE A 160 -18.76 -5.59 5.25
C ILE A 160 -17.90 -6.65 5.93
N VAL A 161 -17.56 -7.72 5.20
CA VAL A 161 -16.76 -8.82 5.74
C VAL A 161 -15.35 -8.33 6.11
N THR A 162 -14.68 -7.61 5.23
CA THR A 162 -13.32 -7.14 5.46
C THR A 162 -13.25 -6.04 6.52
N LEU A 163 -14.29 -5.22 6.67
CA LEU A 163 -14.40 -4.25 7.76
C LEU A 163 -14.53 -4.95 9.13
N ALA A 164 -15.39 -5.98 9.22
CA ALA A 164 -15.50 -6.78 10.45
C ALA A 164 -14.17 -7.47 10.77
N THR A 165 -13.52 -8.09 9.79
CA THR A 165 -12.21 -8.73 9.95
C THR A 165 -11.14 -7.73 10.35
N GLN A 166 -11.15 -6.52 9.82
CA GLN A 166 -10.23 -5.44 10.22
C GLN A 166 -10.32 -5.16 11.73
N LEU A 167 -11.52 -5.09 12.29
CA LEU A 167 -11.73 -4.85 13.72
C LEU A 167 -11.29 -6.06 14.57
N ILE A 168 -11.61 -7.27 14.13
CA ILE A 168 -11.20 -8.51 14.80
C ILE A 168 -9.68 -8.62 14.82
N VAL A 169 -9.01 -8.45 13.68
CA VAL A 169 -7.55 -8.52 13.56
C VAL A 169 -6.88 -7.42 14.39
N TYR A 170 -7.48 -6.24 14.47
CA TYR A 170 -6.99 -5.18 15.34
C TYR A 170 -7.07 -5.57 16.83
N GLY A 171 -8.19 -6.13 17.26
CA GLY A 171 -8.33 -6.65 18.62
C GLY A 171 -7.31 -7.76 18.92
N LEU A 172 -7.13 -8.71 17.99
CA LEU A 172 -6.12 -9.76 18.12
C LEU A 172 -4.70 -9.20 18.20
N LEU A 173 -4.38 -8.17 17.40
CA LEU A 173 -3.10 -7.46 17.45
C LEU A 173 -2.85 -6.86 18.84
N LEU A 174 -3.85 -6.14 19.40
CA LEU A 174 -3.73 -5.55 20.73
C LEU A 174 -3.53 -6.61 21.81
N MET A 175 -4.29 -7.69 21.75
CA MET A 175 -4.12 -8.83 22.68
C MET A 175 -2.72 -9.45 22.54
N TYR A 176 -2.24 -9.60 21.29
CA TYR A 176 -0.93 -10.18 21.02
C TYR A 176 0.21 -9.35 21.63
N ILE A 177 0.22 -8.03 21.46
CA ILE A 177 1.29 -7.18 22.00
C ILE A 177 1.26 -7.06 23.53
N MET A 178 0.18 -7.47 24.18
CA MET A 178 0.07 -7.51 25.64
C MET A 178 0.52 -8.85 26.24
N ILE A 179 0.82 -9.85 25.44
CA ILE A 179 1.27 -11.16 25.92
C ILE A 179 2.60 -11.01 26.68
N ASN A 180 2.79 -11.84 27.69
CA ASN A 180 3.99 -11.90 28.53
C ASN A 180 4.38 -10.58 29.22
N GLY A 181 3.41 -9.71 29.48
CA GLY A 181 3.65 -8.45 30.18
C GLY A 181 4.41 -7.41 29.36
N ASN A 182 4.46 -7.56 28.04
CA ASN A 182 5.09 -6.58 27.15
C ASN A 182 4.46 -5.17 27.23
N ASN A 183 3.19 -5.08 27.69
CA ASN A 183 2.46 -3.82 27.93
C ASN A 183 2.54 -2.82 26.78
N GLY A 184 2.56 -3.31 25.52
CA GLY A 184 2.63 -2.47 24.34
C GLY A 184 4.02 -1.84 24.07
N GLN A 185 5.08 -2.35 24.69
CA GLN A 185 6.45 -1.90 24.42
C GLN A 185 6.84 -2.20 22.94
N PRO A 186 7.72 -1.39 22.34
CA PRO A 186 8.23 -1.65 21.00
C PRO A 186 8.81 -3.06 20.86
N LEU A 187 8.54 -3.71 19.74
CA LEU A 187 9.04 -5.06 19.41
C LEU A 187 10.32 -4.99 18.57
N SER A 188 11.13 -3.99 18.77
CA SER A 188 12.38 -3.78 18.01
C SER A 188 13.55 -4.64 18.52
#